data_6e6436c7ab65a8dd8e6f8d5247fa7396
#
_entry.id   6e6436c7ab65a8dd8e6f8d5247fa7396
#
_cell.length_a   1.000
_cell.length_b   1.000
_cell.length_c   1.000
_cell.angle_alpha   90.00
_cell.angle_beta   90.00
_cell.angle_gamma   90.00
#
_symmetry.space_group_name_H-M   'P 1'
#
loop_
_entity.id
_entity.type
_entity.pdbx_description
1 polymer ?
#
loop_
_entity_poly.entity_id
_entity_poly.type
_entity_poly.pdbx_seq_one_letter_code
_entity_poly.pdbx_strand_id
1 'polypeptide(L)'
;MTRNEALYCRGKVYLQDNQFGLAVVDFAPLAKEVRTAWGAEAKYQLAYCYFNLNAIDMAEQEIMSFTQLQTSHQYWLAKSLILLADINLQRGEIFQAKQYLLALQSNYKLQDDIPTIIEDKLQHIAQLEQQSSEPPERLT
;
A
#
# COMPACT_ATOMS: atom_id res chain seq x y z
N MET A 1 -10.32 23.68 -15.27
CA MET A 1 -9.86 22.63 -14.31
C MET A 1 -10.75 22.70 -13.06
N THR A 2 -11.32 21.57 -12.67
CA THR A 2 -12.10 21.50 -11.43
C THR A 2 -11.20 21.53 -10.21
N ARG A 3 -11.80 21.79 -9.04
CA ARG A 3 -11.05 21.75 -7.77
C ARG A 3 -10.42 20.36 -7.56
N ASN A 4 -11.16 19.29 -7.81
CA ASN A 4 -10.66 17.94 -7.62
C ASN A 4 -9.51 17.62 -8.57
N GLU A 5 -9.59 18.05 -9.83
CA GLU A 5 -8.49 17.91 -10.78
C GLU A 5 -7.25 18.64 -10.28
N ALA A 6 -7.42 19.86 -9.79
CA ALA A 6 -6.30 20.66 -9.29
C ALA A 6 -5.65 20.00 -8.08
N LEU A 7 -6.45 19.49 -7.13
CA LEU A 7 -5.93 18.78 -5.96
C LEU A 7 -5.17 17.51 -6.37
N TYR A 8 -5.73 16.75 -7.31
CA TYR A 8 -5.10 15.53 -7.80
C TYR A 8 -3.74 15.84 -8.44
N CYS A 9 -3.69 16.82 -9.34
CA CYS A 9 -2.46 17.17 -10.03
C CYS A 9 -1.40 17.69 -9.06
N ARG A 10 -1.78 18.56 -8.14
CA ARG A 10 -0.83 19.12 -7.18
C ARG A 10 -0.34 18.07 -6.21
N GLY A 11 -1.23 17.19 -5.73
CA GLY A 11 -0.84 16.08 -4.87
C GLY A 11 0.19 15.17 -5.53
N LYS A 12 0.01 14.88 -6.82
CA LYS A 12 0.95 14.05 -7.59
C LYS A 12 2.32 14.74 -7.73
N VAL A 13 2.33 16.05 -7.93
CA VAL A 13 3.59 16.81 -7.99
C VAL A 13 4.31 16.75 -6.65
N TYR A 14 3.61 17.00 -5.55
CA TYR A 14 4.19 16.89 -4.21
C TYR A 14 4.75 15.49 -3.95
N LEU A 15 4.02 14.47 -4.40
CA LEU A 15 4.44 13.09 -4.25
C LEU A 15 5.77 12.82 -4.98
N GLN A 16 5.90 13.33 -6.22
CA GLN A 16 7.13 13.19 -7.00
C GLN A 16 8.33 13.87 -6.32
N ASP A 17 8.08 14.95 -5.61
CA ASP A 17 9.11 15.70 -4.89
C ASP A 17 9.31 15.19 -3.46
N ASN A 18 8.68 14.06 -3.10
CA ASN A 18 8.73 13.48 -1.76
C ASN A 18 8.23 14.45 -0.67
N GLN A 19 7.34 15.36 -1.04
CA GLN A 19 6.68 16.29 -0.11
C GLN A 19 5.40 15.63 0.43
N PHE A 20 5.59 14.57 1.21
CA PHE A 20 4.49 13.70 1.63
C PHE A 20 3.45 14.44 2.49
N GLY A 21 3.90 15.32 3.37
CA GLY A 21 2.98 16.09 4.23
C GLY A 21 2.07 17.01 3.42
N LEU A 22 2.61 17.65 2.38
CA LEU A 22 1.82 18.51 1.50
C LEU A 22 0.87 17.67 0.61
N ALA A 23 1.34 16.52 0.15
CA ALA A 23 0.52 15.61 -0.63
C ALA A 23 -0.70 15.12 0.15
N VAL A 24 -0.55 14.85 1.46
CA VAL A 24 -1.66 14.44 2.33
C VAL A 24 -2.80 15.47 2.28
N VAL A 25 -2.47 16.75 2.35
CA VAL A 25 -3.46 17.83 2.34
C VAL A 25 -4.32 17.79 1.06
N ASP A 26 -3.68 17.47 -0.07
CA ASP A 26 -4.38 17.43 -1.36
C ASP A 26 -5.16 16.13 -1.57
N PHE A 27 -4.61 14.99 -1.14
CA PHE A 27 -5.26 13.70 -1.34
C PHE A 27 -6.40 13.43 -0.35
N ALA A 28 -6.34 13.97 0.87
CA ALA A 28 -7.33 13.67 1.89
C ALA A 28 -8.77 13.99 1.46
N PRO A 29 -9.07 15.16 0.88
CA PRO A 29 -10.44 15.42 0.40
C PRO A 29 -10.89 14.47 -0.71
N LEU A 30 -9.97 14.10 -1.62
CA LEU A 30 -10.28 13.21 -2.74
C LEU A 30 -10.55 11.78 -2.27
N ALA A 31 -9.86 11.33 -1.23
CA ALA A 31 -9.93 9.96 -0.73
C ALA A 31 -11.28 9.61 -0.09
N LYS A 32 -12.16 10.59 0.08
CA LYS A 32 -13.49 10.36 0.66
C LYS A 32 -14.45 9.64 -0.30
N GLU A 33 -14.17 9.70 -1.61
CA GLU A 33 -15.06 9.09 -2.61
C GLU A 33 -14.30 8.05 -3.43
N VAL A 34 -14.17 6.84 -2.88
CA VAL A 34 -13.40 5.75 -3.50
C VAL A 34 -14.11 5.08 -4.68
N ARG A 35 -15.37 5.45 -4.94
CA ARG A 35 -16.07 4.93 -6.12
C ARG A 35 -15.56 5.59 -7.40
N THR A 36 -14.93 6.74 -7.31
CA THR A 36 -14.28 7.38 -8.44
C THR A 36 -12.84 6.87 -8.57
N ALA A 37 -12.31 6.88 -9.79
CA ALA A 37 -10.92 6.49 -10.03
C ALA A 37 -9.95 7.38 -9.26
N TRP A 38 -10.20 8.69 -9.24
CA TRP A 38 -9.34 9.65 -8.54
C TRP A 38 -9.38 9.46 -7.03
N GLY A 39 -10.59 9.18 -6.49
CA GLY A 39 -10.75 8.94 -5.06
C GLY A 39 -10.10 7.64 -4.62
N ALA A 40 -10.22 6.59 -5.41
CA ALA A 40 -9.58 5.31 -5.12
C ALA A 40 -8.05 5.44 -5.13
N GLU A 41 -7.49 6.10 -6.14
CA GLU A 41 -6.05 6.37 -6.18
C GLU A 41 -5.63 7.24 -4.98
N ALA A 42 -6.39 8.30 -4.70
CA ALA A 42 -6.07 9.21 -3.59
C ALA A 42 -6.08 8.48 -2.25
N LYS A 43 -6.98 7.52 -2.05
CA LYS A 43 -7.04 6.71 -0.84
C LYS A 43 -5.75 5.92 -0.64
N TYR A 44 -5.27 5.28 -1.70
CA TYR A 44 -3.98 4.60 -1.67
C TYR A 44 -2.83 5.58 -1.42
N GLN A 45 -2.78 6.69 -2.17
CA GLN A 45 -1.69 7.65 -2.04
C GLN A 45 -1.64 8.27 -0.64
N LEU A 46 -2.80 8.49 -0.04
CA LEU A 46 -2.88 9.00 1.33
C LEU A 46 -2.20 8.02 2.31
N ALA A 47 -2.52 6.73 2.20
CA ALA A 47 -1.88 5.70 3.02
C ALA A 47 -0.37 5.63 2.76
N TYR A 48 0.02 5.72 1.50
CA TYR A 48 1.43 5.71 1.09
C TYR A 48 2.19 6.90 1.69
N CYS A 49 1.59 8.09 1.67
CA CYS A 49 2.18 9.27 2.27
C CYS A 49 2.35 9.11 3.79
N TYR A 50 1.34 8.62 4.48
CA TYR A 50 1.44 8.36 5.92
C TYR A 50 2.53 7.35 6.22
N PHE A 51 2.64 6.30 5.41
CA PHE A 51 3.70 5.29 5.56
C PHE A 51 5.09 5.94 5.47
N ASN A 52 5.29 6.81 4.48
CA ASN A 52 6.59 7.48 4.27
C ASN A 52 6.86 8.57 5.31
N LEU A 53 5.83 9.09 5.97
CA LEU A 53 5.97 10.02 7.09
C LEU A 53 6.20 9.29 8.42
N ASN A 54 6.33 7.98 8.38
CA ASN A 54 6.43 7.13 9.57
C ASN A 54 5.18 7.19 10.47
N ALA A 55 4.05 7.62 9.91
CA ALA A 55 2.75 7.59 10.58
C ALA A 55 2.06 6.25 10.26
N ILE A 56 2.66 5.15 10.74
CA ILE A 56 2.31 3.80 10.32
C ILE A 56 0.88 3.43 10.72
N ASP A 57 0.45 3.83 11.92
CA ASP A 57 -0.92 3.54 12.38
C ASP A 57 -1.95 4.26 11.53
N MET A 58 -1.67 5.49 11.10
CA MET A 58 -2.56 6.24 10.22
C MET A 58 -2.62 5.59 8.84
N ALA A 59 -1.48 5.12 8.33
CA ALA A 59 -1.45 4.40 7.05
C ALA A 59 -2.31 3.14 7.13
N GLU A 60 -2.17 2.36 8.19
CA GLU A 60 -2.97 1.15 8.40
C GLU A 60 -4.45 1.47 8.46
N GLN A 61 -4.84 2.52 9.19
CA GLN A 61 -6.24 2.94 9.29
C GLN A 61 -6.85 3.28 7.93
N GLU A 62 -6.08 3.98 7.08
CA GLU A 62 -6.53 4.32 5.74
C GLU A 62 -6.76 3.06 4.89
N ILE A 63 -5.86 2.10 4.98
CA ILE A 63 -5.98 0.84 4.23
C ILE A 63 -7.18 0.04 4.75
N MET A 64 -7.31 -0.13 6.05
CA MET A 64 -8.42 -0.88 6.63
C MET A 64 -9.76 -0.23 6.31
N SER A 65 -9.83 1.09 6.37
CA SER A 65 -11.01 1.85 5.96
C SER A 65 -11.33 1.59 4.49
N PHE A 66 -10.33 1.54 3.62
CA PHE A 66 -10.53 1.28 2.19
C PHE A 66 -11.15 -0.10 1.95
N THR A 67 -10.74 -1.10 2.72
CA THR A 67 -11.30 -2.45 2.59
C THR A 67 -12.79 -2.52 2.97
N GLN A 68 -13.25 -1.57 3.79
CA GLN A 68 -14.65 -1.49 4.23
C GLN A 68 -15.54 -0.75 3.22
N LEU A 69 -14.94 0.04 2.33
CA LEU A 69 -15.66 0.85 1.36
C LEU A 69 -15.84 0.07 0.06
N GLN A 70 -16.96 0.33 -0.63
CA GLN A 70 -17.19 -0.31 -1.92
C GLN A 70 -16.48 0.46 -3.01
N THR A 71 -15.60 -0.22 -3.74
CA THR A 71 -14.93 0.33 -4.90
C THR A 71 -14.88 -0.72 -6.00
N SER A 72 -15.03 -0.28 -7.25
CA SER A 72 -14.77 -1.11 -8.43
C SER A 72 -13.31 -0.98 -8.90
N HIS A 73 -12.54 -0.08 -8.29
CA HIS A 73 -11.16 0.20 -8.68
C HIS A 73 -10.20 -0.74 -7.95
N GLN A 74 -10.19 -1.99 -8.40
CA GLN A 74 -9.47 -3.08 -7.74
C GLN A 74 -7.96 -2.87 -7.72
N TYR A 75 -7.41 -2.17 -8.71
CA TYR A 75 -5.98 -1.90 -8.76
C TYR A 75 -5.50 -1.14 -7.52
N TRP A 76 -6.22 -0.07 -7.16
CA TRP A 76 -5.80 0.77 -6.02
C TRP A 76 -6.04 0.07 -4.69
N LEU A 77 -7.10 -0.74 -4.60
CA LEU A 77 -7.32 -1.56 -3.41
C LEU A 77 -6.19 -2.59 -3.27
N ALA A 78 -5.79 -3.24 -4.36
CA ALA A 78 -4.68 -4.20 -4.36
C ALA A 78 -3.36 -3.54 -3.95
N LYS A 79 -3.06 -2.35 -4.50
CA LYS A 79 -1.87 -1.58 -4.11
C LYS A 79 -1.88 -1.28 -2.61
N SER A 80 -3.05 -0.97 -2.06
CA SER A 80 -3.21 -0.68 -0.63
C SER A 80 -2.97 -1.93 0.22
N LEU A 81 -3.44 -3.10 -0.22
CA LEU A 81 -3.21 -4.35 0.50
C LEU A 81 -1.74 -4.77 0.45
N ILE A 82 -1.05 -4.49 -0.66
CA ILE A 82 0.40 -4.70 -0.76
C ILE A 82 1.13 -3.80 0.24
N LEU A 83 0.70 -2.54 0.36
CA LEU A 83 1.27 -1.62 1.35
C LEU A 83 1.02 -2.13 2.77
N LEU A 84 -0.16 -2.72 3.04
CA LEU A 84 -0.44 -3.34 4.33
C LEU A 84 0.55 -4.46 4.63
N ALA A 85 0.89 -5.28 3.63
CA ALA A 85 1.92 -6.31 3.79
C ALA A 85 3.28 -5.67 4.13
N ASP A 86 3.63 -4.56 3.51
CA ASP A 86 4.86 -3.83 3.83
C ASP A 86 4.84 -3.33 5.28
N ILE A 87 3.69 -2.85 5.75
CA ILE A 87 3.52 -2.44 7.15
C ILE A 87 3.76 -3.63 8.09
N ASN A 88 3.18 -4.78 7.78
CA ASN A 88 3.37 -5.98 8.57
C ASN A 88 4.85 -6.41 8.60
N LEU A 89 5.53 -6.34 7.46
CA LEU A 89 6.97 -6.65 7.38
C LEU A 89 7.79 -5.72 8.26
N GLN A 90 7.46 -4.42 8.25
CA GLN A 90 8.15 -3.44 9.08
C GLN A 90 7.97 -3.72 10.56
N ARG A 91 6.82 -4.29 10.95
CA ARG A 91 6.53 -4.67 12.33
C ARG A 91 7.07 -6.05 12.70
N GLY A 92 7.75 -6.74 11.78
CA GLY A 92 8.25 -8.10 12.00
C GLY A 92 7.18 -9.17 11.89
N GLU A 93 6.00 -8.84 11.39
CA GLU A 93 4.87 -9.76 11.26
C GLU A 93 4.91 -10.44 9.89
N ILE A 94 5.93 -11.29 9.68
CA ILE A 94 6.21 -11.89 8.36
C ILE A 94 5.08 -12.81 7.92
N PHE A 95 4.52 -13.60 8.85
CA PHE A 95 3.45 -14.54 8.52
C PHE A 95 2.20 -13.79 8.01
N GLN A 96 1.80 -12.74 8.70
CA GLN A 96 0.62 -11.94 8.30
C GLN A 96 0.84 -11.29 6.93
N ALA A 97 2.02 -10.75 6.68
CA ALA A 97 2.35 -10.17 5.38
C ALA A 97 2.21 -11.20 4.26
N LYS A 98 2.74 -12.40 4.49
CA LYS A 98 2.65 -13.50 3.53
C LYS A 98 1.21 -13.88 3.26
N GLN A 99 0.37 -13.99 4.29
CA GLN A 99 -1.03 -14.38 4.13
C GLN A 99 -1.81 -13.35 3.31
N TYR A 100 -1.60 -12.06 3.54
CA TYR A 100 -2.24 -11.01 2.73
C TYR A 100 -1.84 -11.10 1.27
N LEU A 101 -0.56 -11.31 0.99
CA LEU A 101 -0.08 -11.40 -0.39
C LEU A 101 -0.58 -12.65 -1.10
N LEU A 102 -0.62 -13.80 -0.41
CA LEU A 102 -1.14 -15.04 -0.99
C LEU A 102 -2.63 -14.93 -1.28
N ALA A 103 -3.40 -14.35 -0.37
CA ALA A 103 -4.83 -14.15 -0.57
C ALA A 103 -5.08 -13.24 -1.76
N LEU A 104 -4.31 -12.15 -1.87
CA LEU A 104 -4.43 -11.23 -2.98
C LEU A 104 -4.05 -11.90 -4.30
N GLN A 105 -2.98 -12.69 -4.30
CA GLN A 105 -2.54 -13.43 -5.49
C GLN A 105 -3.63 -14.37 -6.00
N SER A 106 -4.33 -15.04 -5.09
CA SER A 106 -5.41 -15.98 -5.46
C SER A 106 -6.64 -15.26 -6.00
N ASN A 107 -6.93 -14.06 -5.52
CA ASN A 107 -8.18 -13.36 -5.81
C ASN A 107 -8.08 -12.29 -6.88
N TYR A 108 -6.86 -11.81 -7.17
CA TYR A 108 -6.66 -10.73 -8.15
C TYR A 108 -6.61 -11.30 -9.56
N LYS A 109 -7.51 -10.84 -10.44
CA LYS A 109 -7.69 -11.40 -11.77
C LYS A 109 -7.34 -10.43 -12.91
N LEU A 110 -6.98 -9.19 -12.59
CA LEU A 110 -6.66 -8.20 -13.63
C LEU A 110 -5.23 -8.44 -14.15
N GLN A 111 -5.00 -8.06 -15.42
CA GLN A 111 -3.71 -8.21 -16.08
C GLN A 111 -2.99 -6.87 -16.09
N ASP A 112 -2.21 -6.63 -15.05
CA ASP A 112 -1.43 -5.41 -14.87
C ASP A 112 -0.15 -5.76 -14.11
N ASP A 113 0.48 -4.80 -13.45
CA ASP A 113 1.74 -5.01 -12.73
C ASP A 113 1.56 -5.63 -11.34
N ILE A 114 0.33 -5.74 -10.85
CA ILE A 114 0.07 -6.26 -9.49
C ILE A 114 0.60 -7.68 -9.29
N PRO A 115 0.33 -8.66 -10.20
CA PRO A 115 0.87 -10.02 -9.99
C PRO A 115 2.39 -10.06 -9.86
N THR A 116 3.10 -9.26 -10.65
CA THR A 116 4.57 -9.19 -10.58
C THR A 116 5.03 -8.59 -9.26
N ILE A 117 4.37 -7.53 -8.79
CA ILE A 117 4.69 -6.90 -7.51
C ILE A 117 4.51 -7.92 -6.37
N ILE A 118 3.39 -8.65 -6.39
CA ILE A 118 3.11 -9.68 -5.37
C ILE A 118 4.20 -10.75 -5.37
N GLU A 119 4.56 -11.24 -6.55
CA GLU A 119 5.57 -12.29 -6.68
C GLU A 119 6.92 -11.83 -6.14
N ASP A 120 7.34 -10.61 -6.49
CA ASP A 120 8.59 -10.05 -6.00
C ASP A 120 8.59 -9.94 -4.47
N LYS A 121 7.47 -9.53 -3.89
CA LYS A 121 7.35 -9.43 -2.43
C LYS A 121 7.34 -10.80 -1.76
N LEU A 122 6.70 -11.78 -2.36
CA LEU A 122 6.69 -13.15 -1.84
C LEU A 122 8.09 -13.77 -1.89
N GLN A 123 8.85 -13.48 -2.95
CA GLN A 123 10.25 -13.93 -3.03
C GLN A 123 11.10 -13.29 -1.93
N HIS A 124 10.90 -12.01 -1.66
CA HIS A 124 11.59 -11.33 -0.57
C HIS A 124 11.24 -11.94 0.79
N ILE A 125 9.97 -12.25 0.99
CA ILE A 125 9.52 -12.91 2.23
C ILE A 125 10.15 -14.30 2.36
N ALA A 126 10.25 -15.06 1.27
CA ALA A 126 10.89 -16.37 1.29
C ALA A 126 12.35 -16.26 1.73
N GLN A 127 13.06 -15.22 1.28
CA GLN A 127 14.43 -14.94 1.72
C GLN A 127 14.49 -14.62 3.22
N LEU A 128 13.54 -13.81 3.71
CA LEU A 128 13.47 -13.49 5.13
C LEU A 128 13.18 -14.73 5.99
N GLU A 129 12.28 -15.59 5.54
CA GLU A 129 11.96 -16.85 6.21
C GLU A 129 13.17 -17.77 6.27
N GLN A 130 13.92 -17.84 5.17
CA GLN A 130 15.13 -18.66 5.11
C GLN A 130 16.17 -18.15 6.11
N GLN A 131 16.38 -16.84 6.18
CA GLN A 131 17.33 -16.23 7.10
C GLN A 131 16.95 -16.50 8.56
N SER A 132 15.66 -16.42 8.90
CA SER A 132 15.19 -16.63 10.26
C SER A 132 15.19 -18.10 10.66
N SER A 133 15.14 -19.04 9.70
CA SER A 133 15.18 -20.47 9.95
C SER A 133 16.60 -21.06 9.97
N GLU A 134 17.60 -20.30 9.50
CA GLU A 134 18.98 -20.73 9.57
C GLU A 134 19.45 -20.74 11.03
N PRO A 135 20.13 -21.83 11.47
CA PRO A 135 20.68 -21.84 12.81
C PRO A 135 21.73 -20.72 12.95
N PRO A 136 21.84 -20.09 14.13
CA PRO A 136 22.87 -19.09 14.33
C PRO A 136 24.23 -19.67 14.06
N GLU A 137 25.09 -18.90 13.38
CA GLU A 137 26.43 -19.33 13.07
C GLU A 137 27.14 -19.70 14.36
N ARG A 138 27.58 -20.95 14.43
CA ARG A 138 28.27 -21.42 15.63
C ARG A 138 29.68 -20.85 15.65
N LEU A 139 29.89 -19.99 16.60
CA LEU A 139 31.24 -19.56 16.90
C LEU A 139 31.95 -20.75 17.59
N THR A 140 32.73 -21.42 16.80
CA THR A 140 33.61 -22.47 17.37
C THR A 140 34.98 -21.90 17.60
#